data_7de2a7f435f7a4d4cc5c47f4124bb8ca
#
_entry.id   7de2a7f435f7a4d4cc5c47f4124bb8ca
#
_cell.length_a   1.000
_cell.length_b   1.000
_cell.length_c   1.000
_cell.angle_alpha   90.00
_cell.angle_beta   90.00
_cell.angle_gamma   90.00
#
_symmetry.space_group_name_H-M   'P 1'
#
loop_
_entity.id
_entity.type
_entity.pdbx_description
1 polymer ?
#
loop_
_entity_poly.entity_id
_entity_poly.type
_entity_poly.pdbx_seq_one_letter_code
_entity_poly.pdbx_strand_id
1 'polypeptide(L)'
;MSVMEKLIRFHKFDLDEKRRYLRELEEQEARIQEAIDAIDQEVQSEQAFSRAEANFAPYYGGYATRTKARREALVDELSKAHEIVEEARETVVQAFE
;
A
#
# COMPACT_ATOMS: atom_id res chain seq x y z
N MET A 1 36.61 8.70 -22.08
CA MET A 1 35.14 8.84 -22.12
C MET A 1 34.78 10.31 -22.30
N SER A 2 33.94 10.62 -23.27
CA SER A 2 33.52 11.99 -23.53
C SER A 2 32.57 12.52 -22.45
N VAL A 3 32.44 13.85 -22.39
CA VAL A 3 31.46 14.49 -21.47
C VAL A 3 30.04 14.01 -21.78
N MET A 4 29.72 13.87 -23.07
CA MET A 4 28.41 13.43 -23.52
C MET A 4 28.10 12.00 -23.02
N GLU A 5 29.05 11.09 -23.10
CA GLU A 5 28.89 9.72 -22.61
C GLU A 5 28.67 9.68 -21.10
N LYS A 6 29.38 10.53 -20.35
CA LYS A 6 29.21 10.65 -18.90
C LYS A 6 27.82 11.16 -18.56
N LEU A 7 27.30 12.16 -19.29
CA LEU A 7 25.96 12.70 -19.08
C LEU A 7 24.87 11.67 -19.36
N ILE A 8 25.03 10.88 -20.43
CA ILE A 8 24.08 9.82 -20.78
C ILE A 8 24.05 8.77 -19.67
N ARG A 9 25.21 8.37 -19.16
CA ARG A 9 25.29 7.41 -18.04
C ARG A 9 24.63 7.94 -16.78
N PHE A 10 24.88 9.24 -16.49
CA PHE A 10 24.28 9.87 -15.32
C PHE A 10 22.75 9.90 -15.42
N HIS A 11 22.22 10.31 -16.57
CA HIS A 11 20.77 10.35 -16.79
C HIS A 11 20.14 8.97 -16.68
N LYS A 12 20.80 7.96 -17.25
CA LYS A 12 20.34 6.58 -17.18
C LYS A 12 20.31 6.08 -15.74
N PHE A 13 21.39 6.34 -14.98
CA PHE A 13 21.47 5.97 -13.58
C PHE A 13 20.37 6.66 -12.76
N ASP A 14 20.18 7.96 -12.98
CA ASP A 14 19.17 8.75 -12.27
C ASP A 14 17.77 8.21 -12.54
N LEU A 15 17.46 7.90 -13.81
CA LEU A 15 16.17 7.33 -14.18
C LEU A 15 15.97 5.95 -13.54
N ASP A 16 17.00 5.10 -13.56
CA ASP A 16 16.93 3.77 -12.96
C ASP A 16 16.68 3.84 -11.44
N GLU A 17 17.31 4.80 -10.76
CA GLU A 17 17.09 5.03 -9.33
C GLU A 17 15.66 5.48 -9.05
N LYS A 18 15.12 6.38 -9.84
CA LYS A 18 13.73 6.87 -9.71
C LYS A 18 12.72 5.74 -9.94
N ARG A 19 12.98 4.87 -10.92
CA ARG A 19 12.15 3.71 -11.20
C ARG A 19 12.20 2.69 -10.05
N ARG A 20 13.38 2.49 -9.44
CA ARG A 20 13.53 1.60 -8.30
C ARG A 20 12.75 2.11 -7.11
N TYR A 21 12.86 3.41 -6.82
CA TYR A 21 12.12 4.06 -5.74
C TYR A 21 10.61 3.93 -5.94
N LEU A 22 10.14 4.19 -7.15
CA LEU A 22 8.72 4.01 -7.49
C LEU A 22 8.26 2.58 -7.22
N ARG A 23 9.05 1.60 -7.62
CA ARG A 23 8.71 0.18 -7.42
C ARG A 23 8.59 -0.17 -5.94
N GLU A 24 9.50 0.33 -5.12
CA GLU A 24 9.45 0.13 -3.66
C GLU A 24 8.19 0.73 -3.06
N LEU A 25 7.79 1.92 -3.51
CA LEU A 25 6.57 2.57 -3.05
C LEU A 25 5.31 1.81 -3.49
N GLU A 26 5.30 1.30 -4.72
CA GLU A 26 4.19 0.49 -5.22
C GLU A 26 4.06 -0.83 -4.44
N GLU A 27 5.18 -1.44 -4.08
CA GLU A 27 5.18 -2.64 -3.24
C GLU A 27 4.64 -2.35 -1.84
N GLN A 28 4.99 -1.21 -1.27
CA GLN A 28 4.46 -0.79 0.03
C GLN A 28 2.95 -0.55 -0.04
N GLU A 29 2.48 0.14 -1.08
CA GLU A 29 1.05 0.35 -1.32
C GLU A 29 0.31 -1.00 -1.42
N ALA A 30 0.87 -1.95 -2.15
CA ALA A 30 0.30 -3.28 -2.31
C ALA A 30 0.21 -4.02 -0.97
N ARG A 31 1.23 -3.91 -0.11
CA ARG A 31 1.21 -4.54 1.21
C ARG A 31 0.10 -3.97 2.11
N ILE A 32 -0.13 -2.66 2.03
CA ILE A 32 -1.21 -2.02 2.79
C ILE A 32 -2.56 -2.53 2.29
N GLN A 33 -2.75 -2.61 0.98
CA GLN A 33 -3.97 -3.16 0.39
C GLN A 33 -4.20 -4.62 0.81
N GLU A 34 -3.15 -5.43 0.80
CA GLU A 34 -3.23 -6.83 1.26
C GLU A 34 -3.65 -6.93 2.72
N ALA A 35 -3.16 -6.02 3.56
CA ALA A 35 -3.53 -5.97 4.97
C ALA A 35 -5.02 -5.64 5.16
N ILE A 36 -5.55 -4.72 4.34
CA ILE A 36 -6.99 -4.39 4.34
C ILE A 36 -7.80 -5.61 3.90
N ASP A 37 -7.39 -6.26 2.81
CA ASP A 37 -8.08 -7.44 2.29
C ASP A 37 -8.08 -8.59 3.31
N ALA A 38 -6.98 -8.77 4.03
CA ALA A 38 -6.88 -9.78 5.09
C ALA A 38 -7.86 -9.49 6.23
N ILE A 39 -8.02 -8.21 6.61
CA ILE A 39 -9.02 -7.81 7.62
C ILE A 39 -10.42 -8.12 7.13
N ASP A 40 -10.74 -7.81 5.88
CA ASP A 40 -12.07 -8.06 5.32
C ASP A 40 -12.40 -9.55 5.32
N GLN A 41 -11.43 -10.41 5.01
CA GLN A 41 -11.60 -11.86 5.08
C GLN A 41 -11.78 -12.34 6.51
N GLU A 42 -10.98 -11.81 7.45
CA GLU A 42 -11.09 -12.12 8.87
C GLU A 42 -12.46 -11.76 9.41
N VAL A 43 -12.97 -10.57 9.08
CA VAL A 43 -14.29 -10.11 9.49
C VAL A 43 -15.39 -11.06 8.99
N GLN A 44 -15.31 -11.49 7.73
CA GLN A 44 -16.28 -12.43 7.16
C GLN A 44 -16.27 -13.76 7.93
N SER A 45 -15.08 -14.28 8.25
CA SER A 45 -14.93 -15.52 9.00
C SER A 45 -15.49 -15.41 10.42
N GLU A 46 -15.21 -14.28 11.10
CA GLU A 46 -15.69 -14.03 12.46
C GLU A 46 -17.20 -13.84 12.49
N GLN A 47 -17.79 -13.19 11.49
CA GLN A 47 -19.23 -13.06 11.36
C GLN A 47 -19.91 -14.41 11.20
N ALA A 48 -19.36 -15.26 10.34
CA ALA A 48 -19.88 -16.60 10.12
C ALA A 48 -19.80 -17.45 11.40
N PHE A 49 -18.68 -17.38 12.11
CA PHE A 49 -18.47 -18.08 13.37
C PHE A 49 -19.44 -17.58 14.45
N SER A 50 -19.60 -16.26 14.59
CA SER A 50 -20.51 -15.65 15.56
C SER A 50 -21.97 -16.02 15.32
N ARG A 51 -22.37 -16.18 14.06
CA ARG A 51 -23.74 -16.63 13.70
C ARG A 51 -23.96 -18.12 14.04
N ALA A 52 -22.91 -18.93 13.88
CA ALA A 52 -22.97 -20.37 14.15
C ALA A 52 -22.95 -20.67 15.66
N GLU A 53 -22.21 -19.83 16.42
CA GLU A 53 -21.98 -20.03 17.84
C GLU A 53 -22.54 -18.85 18.65
N ALA A 54 -23.78 -18.98 19.14
CA ALA A 54 -24.49 -17.93 19.86
C ALA A 54 -23.72 -17.39 21.09
N ASN A 55 -22.89 -18.24 21.74
CA ASN A 55 -22.10 -17.84 22.90
C ASN A 55 -21.05 -16.80 22.61
N PHE A 56 -20.61 -16.66 21.34
CA PHE A 56 -19.60 -15.71 20.93
C PHE A 56 -20.17 -14.38 20.42
N ALA A 57 -21.48 -14.31 20.20
CA ALA A 57 -22.12 -13.07 19.73
C ALA A 57 -21.85 -11.86 20.62
N PRO A 58 -21.83 -11.95 21.98
CA PRO A 58 -21.49 -10.79 22.81
C PRO A 58 -20.08 -10.27 22.64
N TYR A 59 -19.12 -11.11 22.23
CA TYR A 59 -17.75 -10.73 22.03
C TYR A 59 -17.52 -10.08 20.66
N TYR A 60 -18.40 -10.33 19.71
CA TYR A 60 -18.28 -9.83 18.35
C TYR A 60 -18.34 -8.30 18.27
N GLY A 61 -19.16 -7.66 19.12
CA GLY A 61 -19.30 -6.20 19.12
C GLY A 61 -17.99 -5.47 19.40
N GLY A 62 -17.24 -5.93 20.42
CA GLY A 62 -15.93 -5.36 20.76
C GLY A 62 -14.90 -5.63 19.67
N TYR A 63 -14.88 -6.85 19.13
CA TYR A 63 -14.04 -7.23 18.01
C TYR A 63 -14.30 -6.35 16.79
N ALA A 64 -15.57 -6.18 16.43
CA ALA A 64 -15.96 -5.38 15.27
C ALA A 64 -15.52 -3.93 15.40
N THR A 65 -15.65 -3.34 16.59
CA THR A 65 -15.24 -1.95 16.84
C THR A 65 -13.73 -1.78 16.67
N ARG A 66 -12.93 -2.67 17.26
CA ARG A 66 -11.47 -2.62 17.17
C ARG A 66 -10.99 -2.84 15.73
N THR A 67 -11.60 -3.80 15.05
CA THR A 67 -11.24 -4.14 13.68
C THR A 67 -11.59 -3.03 12.71
N LYS A 68 -12.75 -2.39 12.90
CA LYS A 68 -13.15 -1.23 12.11
C LYS A 68 -12.14 -0.08 12.25
N ALA A 69 -11.73 0.21 13.49
CA ALA A 69 -10.75 1.27 13.74
C ALA A 69 -9.39 0.95 13.07
N ARG A 70 -8.95 -0.31 13.16
CA ARG A 70 -7.70 -0.75 12.51
C ARG A 70 -7.81 -0.64 10.99
N ARG A 71 -8.97 -1.02 10.43
CA ARG A 71 -9.20 -0.92 8.98
C ARG A 71 -9.18 0.54 8.51
N GLU A 72 -9.83 1.42 9.24
CA GLU A 72 -9.86 2.86 8.92
C GLU A 72 -8.46 3.45 8.93
N ALA A 73 -7.62 3.08 9.90
CA ALA A 73 -6.24 3.53 9.95
C ALA A 73 -5.44 3.05 8.73
N LEU A 74 -5.64 1.81 8.28
CA LEU A 74 -4.99 1.28 7.09
C LEU A 74 -5.49 1.94 5.81
N VAL A 75 -6.78 2.28 5.73
CA VAL A 75 -7.33 3.01 4.58
C VAL A 75 -6.71 4.40 4.48
N ASP A 76 -6.50 5.08 5.61
CA ASP A 76 -5.80 6.37 5.63
C ASP A 76 -4.34 6.22 5.19
N GLU A 77 -3.64 5.18 5.66
CA GLU A 77 -2.28 4.88 5.21
C GLU A 77 -2.23 4.61 3.71
N LEU A 78 -3.21 3.85 3.20
CA LEU A 78 -3.30 3.53 1.77
C LEU A 78 -3.45 4.80 0.94
N SER A 79 -4.31 5.71 1.38
CA SER A 79 -4.53 6.98 0.68
C SER A 79 -3.25 7.79 0.60
N LYS A 80 -2.49 7.88 1.70
CA LYS A 80 -1.21 8.59 1.74
C LYS A 80 -0.15 7.90 0.87
N ALA A 81 -0.10 6.57 0.93
CA ALA A 81 0.83 5.78 0.11
C ALA A 81 0.52 5.97 -1.38
N HIS A 82 -0.76 6.02 -1.75
CA HIS A 82 -1.18 6.24 -3.12
C HIS A 82 -0.73 7.62 -3.63
N GLU A 83 -0.88 8.66 -2.83
CA GLU A 83 -0.41 10.01 -3.19
C GLU A 83 1.09 10.02 -3.45
N ILE A 84 1.86 9.36 -2.59
CA ILE A 84 3.32 9.28 -2.72
C ILE A 84 3.69 8.51 -4.00
N VAL A 85 2.99 7.43 -4.31
CA VAL A 85 3.19 6.66 -5.54
C VAL A 85 2.93 7.55 -6.77
N GLU A 86 1.85 8.30 -6.77
CA GLU A 86 1.51 9.19 -7.90
C GLU A 86 2.58 10.27 -8.10
N GLU A 87 3.09 10.85 -7.02
CA GLU A 87 4.19 11.81 -7.08
C GLU A 87 5.46 11.17 -7.67
N ALA A 88 5.78 9.95 -7.25
CA ALA A 88 6.94 9.22 -7.75
C ALA A 88 6.79 8.85 -9.24
N ARG A 89 5.58 8.52 -9.68
CA ARG A 89 5.27 8.28 -11.10
C ARG A 89 5.53 9.53 -11.93
N GLU A 90 5.06 10.67 -11.45
CA GLU A 90 5.28 11.95 -12.11
C GLU A 90 6.78 12.27 -12.22
N THR A 91 7.53 11.99 -11.15
CA THR A 91 8.98 12.18 -11.15
C THR A 91 9.66 11.32 -12.22
N VAL A 92 9.21 10.08 -12.40
CA VAL A 92 9.73 9.19 -13.45
C VAL A 92 9.39 9.74 -14.84
N VAL A 93 8.14 10.17 -15.04
CA VAL A 93 7.70 10.75 -16.32
C VAL A 93 8.56 11.97 -16.69
N GLN A 94 8.77 12.86 -15.73
CA GLN A 94 9.59 14.06 -15.94
C GLN A 94 11.04 13.72 -16.27
N ALA A 95 11.57 12.66 -15.69
CA ALA A 95 12.93 12.20 -15.95
C ALA A 95 13.12 11.66 -17.38
N PHE A 96 12.02 11.22 -18.04
CA PHE A 96 12.03 10.81 -19.45
C PHE A 96 12.04 11.99 -20.42
N GLU A 97 11.54 13.12 -19.98
CA GLU A 97 11.49 14.33 -20.80
C GLU A 97 12.83 15.05 -20.78
#